data_e882ad10657e1661a59f21f08411f593
#
_entry.id   e882ad10657e1661a59f21f08411f593
#
_cell.length_a   1.000
_cell.length_b   1.000
_cell.length_c   1.000
_cell.angle_alpha   90.00
_cell.angle_beta   90.00
_cell.angle_gamma   90.00
#
_symmetry.space_group_name_H-M   'P 1'
#
loop_
_entity.id
_entity.type
_entity.pdbx_description
1 polymer ?
#
loop_
_entity_poly.entity_id
_entity_poly.type
_entity_poly.pdbx_seq_one_letter_code
_entity_poly.pdbx_strand_id
1 'polypeptide(L)'
;MSCTLSTLCALAAIARADNRATDSYLDESRGRWEQVARQIWDTPELGLGETRSSKALIQILEKEGFQVTRGVGGEATAFVATAGTGAPVIALLAEYDALPGLSQAAGSAKKQAVTDGAPGHGCGHNLLGTASVAAAVAANRERIARKLPGTIQLFGTPAEEILFGKTFMIRDGAFKKTDLVLAWHPDDQNRVTNRTRLAVTAVNVEFFGRSAHASAAPWLGRSAFDAMMLFDHAISLMREHIKPTARMHRIIRDGGSAPNIIADHTLGEYWMRDITGDSVN
;
A
#
# COMPACT_ATOMS: atom_id res chain seq x y z
N MET A 1 -19.17 -37.42 23.55
CA MET A 1 -17.87 -36.75 23.59
C MET A 1 -16.85 -37.49 22.72
N SER A 2 -17.05 -37.59 21.41
CA SER A 2 -16.14 -38.36 20.51
C SER A 2 -15.87 -37.64 19.17
N CYS A 3 -16.10 -36.33 19.08
CA CYS A 3 -15.96 -35.59 17.81
C CYS A 3 -14.71 -34.68 17.72
N THR A 4 -13.93 -34.54 18.79
CA THR A 4 -12.81 -33.58 18.84
C THR A 4 -11.45 -34.16 18.42
N LEU A 5 -11.27 -35.50 18.50
CA LEU A 5 -9.98 -36.09 18.08
C LEU A 5 -9.80 -36.25 16.58
N SER A 6 -10.89 -36.48 15.83
CA SER A 6 -10.82 -36.67 14.37
C SER A 6 -10.47 -35.38 13.62
N THR A 7 -10.93 -34.23 14.12
CA THR A 7 -10.68 -32.91 13.50
C THR A 7 -9.22 -32.44 13.74
N LEU A 8 -8.64 -32.75 14.90
CA LEU A 8 -7.22 -32.44 15.17
C LEU A 8 -6.26 -33.31 14.34
N CYS A 9 -6.59 -34.59 14.08
CA CYS A 9 -5.76 -35.43 13.21
C CYS A 9 -5.76 -34.98 11.76
N ALA A 10 -6.89 -34.44 11.24
CA ALA A 10 -6.97 -33.91 9.88
C ALA A 10 -6.12 -32.62 9.71
N LEU A 11 -6.12 -31.74 10.69
CA LEU A 11 -5.28 -30.53 10.69
C LEU A 11 -3.77 -30.85 10.82
N ALA A 12 -3.39 -31.88 11.60
CA ALA A 12 -2.01 -32.30 11.72
C ALA A 12 -1.47 -32.98 10.42
N ALA A 13 -2.33 -33.60 9.63
CA ALA A 13 -1.95 -34.17 8.32
C ALA A 13 -1.73 -33.10 7.24
N ILE A 14 -2.40 -31.97 7.33
CA ILE A 14 -2.22 -30.83 6.38
C ILE A 14 -0.87 -30.12 6.66
N ALA A 15 -0.35 -30.12 7.90
CA ALA A 15 0.92 -29.51 8.26
C ALA A 15 2.18 -30.23 7.70
N ARG A 16 2.00 -31.34 7.00
CA ARG A 16 3.06 -32.09 6.31
C ARG A 16 2.88 -32.11 4.79
N ALA A 17 2.32 -31.08 4.22
CA ALA A 17 2.34 -30.95 2.76
C ALA A 17 3.81 -30.88 2.28
N ASP A 18 4.14 -31.78 1.35
CA ASP A 18 5.45 -31.76 0.68
C ASP A 18 5.46 -30.60 -0.32
N ASN A 19 6.15 -29.53 0.01
CA ASN A 19 6.23 -28.32 -0.81
C ASN A 19 7.39 -28.37 -1.84
N ARG A 20 8.11 -29.48 -1.95
CA ARG A 20 9.32 -29.59 -2.81
C ARG A 20 9.07 -29.18 -4.24
N ALA A 21 7.92 -29.52 -4.82
CA ALA A 21 7.60 -29.14 -6.20
C ALA A 21 7.39 -27.63 -6.36
N THR A 22 6.74 -26.99 -5.39
CA THR A 22 6.56 -25.53 -5.35
C THR A 22 7.88 -24.82 -5.14
N ASP A 23 8.71 -25.28 -4.21
CA ASP A 23 10.03 -24.72 -3.93
C ASP A 23 10.96 -24.86 -5.14
N SER A 24 11.01 -26.05 -5.79
CA SER A 24 11.78 -26.24 -7.03
C SER A 24 11.34 -25.31 -8.15
N TYR A 25 10.02 -25.12 -8.32
CA TYR A 25 9.50 -24.18 -9.32
C TYR A 25 9.96 -22.74 -9.06
N LEU A 26 9.89 -22.29 -7.82
CA LEU A 26 10.29 -20.93 -7.43
C LEU A 26 11.80 -20.75 -7.62
N ASP A 27 12.61 -21.74 -7.26
CA ASP A 27 14.06 -21.71 -7.46
C ASP A 27 14.45 -21.70 -8.95
N GLU A 28 13.85 -22.55 -9.76
CA GLU A 28 14.08 -22.60 -11.21
C GLU A 28 13.66 -21.32 -11.93
N SER A 29 12.59 -20.66 -11.45
CA SER A 29 12.07 -19.42 -12.02
C SER A 29 12.63 -18.15 -11.37
N ARG A 30 13.55 -18.25 -10.41
CA ARG A 30 14.14 -17.14 -9.65
C ARG A 30 14.56 -15.97 -10.53
N GLY A 31 15.34 -16.22 -11.57
CA GLY A 31 15.84 -15.16 -12.45
C GLY A 31 14.73 -14.36 -13.14
N ARG A 32 13.60 -15.00 -13.45
CA ARG A 32 12.42 -14.32 -13.99
C ARG A 32 11.83 -13.34 -12.96
N TRP A 33 11.69 -13.78 -11.72
CA TRP A 33 11.12 -12.96 -10.66
C TRP A 33 12.04 -11.81 -10.26
N GLU A 34 13.34 -12.06 -10.19
CA GLU A 34 14.34 -11.01 -9.95
C GLU A 34 14.30 -9.95 -11.06
N GLN A 35 14.13 -10.36 -12.32
CA GLN A 35 14.00 -9.43 -13.44
C GLN A 35 12.74 -8.55 -13.34
N VAL A 36 11.61 -9.13 -12.94
CA VAL A 36 10.35 -8.38 -12.76
C VAL A 36 10.48 -7.38 -11.61
N ALA A 37 10.99 -7.82 -10.46
CA ALA A 37 11.23 -6.95 -9.31
C ALA A 37 12.18 -5.80 -9.66
N ARG A 38 13.22 -6.09 -10.46
CA ARG A 38 14.16 -5.10 -10.95
C ARG A 38 13.52 -4.13 -11.94
N GLN A 39 12.67 -4.60 -12.84
CA GLN A 39 11.94 -3.74 -13.78
C GLN A 39 11.06 -2.72 -13.01
N ILE A 40 10.34 -3.16 -11.97
CA ILE A 40 9.52 -2.28 -11.13
C ILE A 40 10.41 -1.30 -10.35
N TRP A 41 11.52 -1.79 -9.78
CA TRP A 41 12.51 -0.94 -9.10
C TRP A 41 13.05 0.17 -10.01
N ASP A 42 13.38 -0.14 -11.25
CA ASP A 42 13.99 0.80 -12.20
C ASP A 42 12.98 1.83 -12.76
N THR A 43 11.68 1.59 -12.56
CA THR A 43 10.61 2.46 -13.05
C THR A 43 9.60 2.77 -11.93
N PRO A 44 10.05 3.37 -10.80
CA PRO A 44 9.19 3.59 -9.65
C PRO A 44 8.07 4.57 -9.98
N GLU A 45 6.84 4.21 -9.60
CA GLU A 45 5.62 4.97 -9.87
C GLU A 45 4.91 5.25 -8.55
N LEU A 46 4.48 6.49 -8.33
CA LEU A 46 3.70 6.87 -7.15
C LEU A 46 2.29 6.30 -7.20
N GLY A 47 1.66 6.21 -6.04
CA GLY A 47 0.29 5.75 -5.91
C GLY A 47 -0.68 6.43 -6.86
N LEU A 48 -1.63 5.66 -7.43
CA LEU A 48 -2.57 5.98 -8.51
C LEU A 48 -1.92 6.16 -9.90
N GLY A 49 -0.60 6.11 -10.02
CA GLY A 49 0.14 6.23 -11.27
C GLY A 49 0.87 4.96 -11.73
N GLU A 50 0.68 3.82 -11.07
CA GLU A 50 1.47 2.57 -11.21
C GLU A 50 1.12 1.79 -12.49
N THR A 51 1.09 2.47 -13.64
CA THR A 51 0.62 1.91 -14.92
C THR A 51 1.57 0.86 -15.48
N ARG A 52 2.89 1.05 -15.36
CA ARG A 52 3.92 0.11 -15.83
C ARG A 52 4.05 -1.07 -14.90
N SER A 53 4.03 -0.82 -13.59
CA SER A 53 4.14 -1.83 -12.55
C SER A 53 2.96 -2.79 -12.59
N SER A 54 1.74 -2.28 -12.57
CA SER A 54 0.52 -3.10 -12.69
C SER A 54 0.47 -3.89 -13.99
N LYS A 55 0.82 -3.26 -15.13
CA LYS A 55 0.87 -3.93 -16.43
C LYS A 55 1.86 -5.08 -16.46
N ALA A 56 3.07 -4.91 -15.87
CA ALA A 56 4.08 -5.97 -15.82
C ALA A 56 3.56 -7.19 -15.05
N LEU A 57 2.94 -6.99 -13.89
CA LEU A 57 2.38 -8.06 -13.07
C LEU A 57 1.19 -8.74 -13.76
N ILE A 58 0.28 -7.96 -14.35
CA ILE A 58 -0.88 -8.47 -15.09
C ILE A 58 -0.45 -9.36 -16.26
N GLN A 59 0.52 -8.92 -17.06
CA GLN A 59 0.98 -9.69 -18.22
C GLN A 59 1.53 -11.07 -17.84
N ILE A 60 2.15 -11.19 -16.67
CA ILE A 60 2.62 -12.48 -16.16
C ILE A 60 1.44 -13.35 -15.77
N LEU A 61 0.49 -12.82 -15.01
CA LEU A 61 -0.68 -13.56 -14.55
C LEU A 61 -1.52 -14.08 -15.72
N GLU A 62 -1.72 -13.26 -16.75
CA GLU A 62 -2.43 -13.68 -17.97
C GLU A 62 -1.70 -14.81 -18.70
N LYS A 63 -0.37 -14.74 -18.83
CA LYS A 63 0.45 -15.83 -19.40
C LYS A 63 0.40 -17.12 -18.59
N GLU A 64 0.23 -17.02 -17.27
CA GLU A 64 0.08 -18.15 -16.35
C GLU A 64 -1.35 -18.64 -16.20
N GLY A 65 -2.27 -18.15 -17.06
CA GLY A 65 -3.65 -18.62 -17.15
C GLY A 65 -4.63 -18.02 -16.17
N PHE A 66 -4.29 -16.92 -15.51
CA PHE A 66 -5.24 -16.17 -14.67
C PHE A 66 -6.14 -15.29 -15.55
N GLN A 67 -7.41 -15.23 -15.20
CA GLN A 67 -8.34 -14.25 -15.75
C GLN A 67 -8.22 -12.96 -14.95
N VAL A 68 -7.98 -11.83 -15.63
CA VAL A 68 -7.72 -10.55 -14.98
C VAL A 68 -8.85 -9.56 -15.21
N THR A 69 -9.44 -9.08 -14.12
CA THR A 69 -10.36 -7.93 -14.08
C THR A 69 -9.59 -6.70 -13.65
N ARG A 70 -9.63 -5.64 -14.45
CA ARG A 70 -8.92 -4.36 -14.22
C ARG A 70 -9.88 -3.28 -13.72
N GLY A 71 -9.35 -2.21 -13.13
CA GLY A 71 -10.12 -1.05 -12.70
C GLY A 71 -11.00 -1.31 -11.49
N VAL A 72 -10.61 -2.25 -10.63
CA VAL A 72 -11.37 -2.63 -9.44
C VAL A 72 -11.34 -1.50 -8.41
N GLY A 73 -12.48 -1.22 -7.79
CA GLY A 73 -12.59 -0.09 -6.85
C GLY A 73 -12.61 1.28 -7.52
N GLY A 74 -12.74 1.32 -8.88
CA GLY A 74 -12.68 2.56 -9.66
C GLY A 74 -11.24 3.06 -9.92
N GLU A 75 -10.23 2.28 -9.57
CA GLU A 75 -8.81 2.65 -9.73
C GLU A 75 -8.20 1.97 -10.95
N ALA A 76 -7.67 2.77 -11.87
CA ALA A 76 -7.19 2.30 -13.18
C ALA A 76 -6.06 1.25 -13.08
N THR A 77 -5.26 1.32 -12.04
CA THR A 77 -4.11 0.43 -11.81
C THR A 77 -4.43 -0.77 -10.91
N ALA A 78 -5.61 -0.79 -10.26
CA ALA A 78 -6.08 -1.92 -9.46
C ALA A 78 -6.59 -3.07 -10.34
N PHE A 79 -6.36 -4.30 -9.90
CA PHE A 79 -6.83 -5.49 -10.60
C PHE A 79 -7.07 -6.67 -9.67
N VAL A 80 -7.87 -7.63 -10.14
CA VAL A 80 -8.02 -8.96 -9.54
C VAL A 80 -7.74 -10.01 -10.59
N ALA A 81 -6.79 -10.87 -10.33
CA ALA A 81 -6.46 -12.03 -11.16
C ALA A 81 -6.98 -13.30 -10.49
N THR A 82 -7.69 -14.13 -11.23
CA THR A 82 -8.38 -15.32 -10.70
C THR A 82 -8.02 -16.57 -11.49
N ALA A 83 -7.68 -17.66 -10.80
CA ALA A 83 -7.45 -18.99 -11.38
C ALA A 83 -8.14 -20.07 -10.55
N GLY A 84 -8.76 -21.03 -11.24
CA GLY A 84 -9.59 -22.07 -10.59
C GLY A 84 -11.03 -21.65 -10.40
N THR A 85 -11.83 -22.51 -9.76
CA THR A 85 -13.26 -22.28 -9.52
C THR A 85 -13.69 -22.93 -8.21
N GLY A 86 -14.71 -22.35 -7.56
CA GLY A 86 -15.27 -22.88 -6.32
C GLY A 86 -14.46 -22.53 -5.07
N ALA A 87 -14.94 -23.06 -3.96
CA ALA A 87 -14.33 -22.86 -2.64
C ALA A 87 -13.26 -23.91 -2.33
N PRO A 88 -12.29 -23.60 -1.47
CA PRO A 88 -12.05 -22.29 -0.86
C PRO A 88 -11.49 -21.26 -1.86
N VAL A 89 -11.77 -19.98 -1.63
CA VAL A 89 -11.21 -18.85 -2.36
C VAL A 89 -10.11 -18.24 -1.53
N ILE A 90 -8.86 -18.43 -1.94
CA ILE A 90 -7.67 -17.93 -1.24
C ILE A 90 -7.08 -16.78 -2.05
N ALA A 91 -6.90 -15.64 -1.41
CA ALA A 91 -6.37 -14.44 -2.02
C ALA A 91 -4.99 -14.07 -1.49
N LEU A 92 -4.15 -13.51 -2.36
CA LEU A 92 -2.90 -12.84 -2.03
C LEU A 92 -3.01 -11.36 -2.39
N LEU A 93 -2.31 -10.50 -1.63
CA LEU A 93 -2.22 -9.06 -1.91
C LEU A 93 -0.88 -8.73 -2.55
N ALA A 94 -0.91 -7.86 -3.55
CA ALA A 94 0.27 -7.34 -4.23
C ALA A 94 0.23 -5.81 -4.25
N GLU A 95 1.18 -5.16 -3.58
CA GLU A 95 1.45 -3.73 -3.60
C GLU A 95 2.61 -3.46 -4.57
N TYR A 96 2.64 -2.31 -5.23
CA TYR A 96 3.65 -1.98 -6.24
C TYR A 96 3.88 -0.47 -6.43
N ASP A 97 3.35 0.36 -5.56
CA ASP A 97 3.60 1.80 -5.54
C ASP A 97 4.93 2.15 -4.86
N ALA A 98 5.46 3.31 -5.19
CA ALA A 98 6.72 3.86 -4.71
C ALA A 98 6.49 5.10 -3.84
N LEU A 99 7.51 5.44 -3.06
CA LEU A 99 7.54 6.64 -2.21
C LEU A 99 8.21 7.82 -2.93
N PRO A 100 7.74 9.07 -2.71
CA PRO A 100 8.36 10.25 -3.28
C PRO A 100 9.76 10.51 -2.70
N GLY A 101 10.68 10.99 -3.54
CA GLY A 101 12.00 11.45 -3.10
C GLY A 101 12.97 10.36 -2.66
N LEU A 102 12.68 9.09 -2.90
CA LEU A 102 13.49 7.94 -2.49
C LEU A 102 14.21 7.24 -3.65
N SER A 103 14.50 7.95 -4.73
CA SER A 103 15.28 7.40 -5.84
C SER A 103 16.60 6.82 -5.36
N GLN A 104 16.87 5.57 -5.74
CA GLN A 104 18.04 4.83 -5.27
C GLN A 104 18.58 3.89 -6.35
N ALA A 105 19.89 3.91 -6.55
CA ALA A 105 20.56 2.96 -7.42
C ALA A 105 20.50 1.55 -6.84
N ALA A 106 20.08 0.58 -7.67
CA ALA A 106 20.01 -0.81 -7.24
C ALA A 106 21.40 -1.37 -6.95
N GLY A 107 21.49 -2.21 -5.91
CA GLY A 107 22.73 -2.83 -5.48
C GLY A 107 23.67 -1.91 -4.69
N SER A 108 23.32 -0.65 -4.47
CA SER A 108 24.09 0.27 -3.63
C SER A 108 23.56 0.29 -2.19
N ALA A 109 24.41 -0.04 -1.22
CA ALA A 109 24.11 0.10 0.20
C ALA A 109 24.27 1.55 0.70
N LYS A 110 24.77 2.45 -0.14
CA LYS A 110 24.91 3.87 0.18
C LYS A 110 23.77 4.66 -0.46
N LYS A 111 23.36 5.76 0.15
CA LYS A 111 22.44 6.71 -0.47
C LYS A 111 23.01 7.18 -1.81
N GLN A 112 22.36 6.79 -2.90
CA GLN A 112 22.79 7.10 -4.26
C GLN A 112 21.56 7.22 -5.15
N ALA A 113 21.01 8.43 -5.24
CA ALA A 113 19.89 8.67 -6.13
C ALA A 113 20.28 8.42 -7.60
N VAL A 114 19.40 7.81 -8.37
CA VAL A 114 19.53 7.75 -9.85
C VAL A 114 19.10 9.11 -10.43
N THR A 115 18.06 9.69 -9.86
CA THR A 115 17.57 11.03 -10.21
C THR A 115 17.13 11.71 -8.92
N ASP A 116 17.70 12.88 -8.63
CA ASP A 116 17.38 13.62 -7.41
C ASP A 116 15.89 13.99 -7.34
N GLY A 117 15.30 13.76 -6.16
CA GLY A 117 13.88 14.02 -5.90
C GLY A 117 12.90 13.06 -6.55
N ALA A 118 13.36 12.14 -7.41
CA ALA A 118 12.48 11.15 -8.04
C ALA A 118 11.99 10.09 -7.03
N PRO A 119 10.87 9.38 -7.32
CA PRO A 119 10.37 8.31 -6.48
C PRO A 119 11.33 7.11 -6.42
N GLY A 120 11.11 6.25 -5.40
CA GLY A 120 11.85 5.00 -5.24
C GLY A 120 11.15 4.03 -4.30
N HIS A 121 11.48 2.74 -4.41
CA HIS A 121 10.87 1.66 -3.65
C HIS A 121 11.49 1.48 -2.25
N GLY A 122 11.37 2.52 -1.41
CA GLY A 122 11.89 2.49 -0.04
C GLY A 122 11.16 1.51 0.87
N CYS A 123 9.90 1.17 0.56
CA CYS A 123 9.08 0.20 1.30
C CYS A 123 9.18 -1.23 0.74
N GLY A 124 9.86 -1.43 -0.39
CA GLY A 124 10.07 -2.76 -0.97
C GLY A 124 8.86 -3.32 -1.74
N HIS A 125 7.91 -2.48 -2.17
CA HIS A 125 6.72 -2.92 -2.91
C HIS A 125 7.05 -3.55 -4.27
N ASN A 126 8.19 -3.23 -4.88
CA ASN A 126 8.69 -3.93 -6.05
C ASN A 126 8.94 -5.43 -5.79
N LEU A 127 9.40 -5.77 -4.58
CA LEU A 127 9.58 -7.15 -4.13
C LEU A 127 8.24 -7.76 -3.71
N LEU A 128 7.42 -7.01 -2.96
CA LEU A 128 6.12 -7.46 -2.45
C LEU A 128 5.20 -7.87 -3.58
N GLY A 129 4.99 -6.99 -4.57
CA GLY A 129 4.12 -7.27 -5.72
C GLY A 129 4.60 -8.46 -6.53
N THR A 130 5.90 -8.51 -6.82
CA THR A 130 6.50 -9.60 -7.60
C THR A 130 6.40 -10.94 -6.88
N ALA A 131 6.77 -11.02 -5.61
CA ALA A 131 6.73 -12.27 -4.87
C ALA A 131 5.30 -12.77 -4.61
N SER A 132 4.34 -11.86 -4.42
CA SER A 132 2.92 -12.23 -4.33
C SER A 132 2.42 -12.84 -5.63
N VAL A 133 2.81 -12.31 -6.79
CA VAL A 133 2.50 -12.90 -8.10
C VAL A 133 3.18 -14.28 -8.23
N ALA A 134 4.46 -14.40 -7.88
CA ALA A 134 5.16 -15.69 -7.90
C ALA A 134 4.47 -16.73 -7.01
N ALA A 135 4.06 -16.34 -5.82
CA ALA A 135 3.32 -17.21 -4.89
C ALA A 135 1.96 -17.64 -5.43
N ALA A 136 1.19 -16.71 -6.03
CA ALA A 136 -0.10 -17.04 -6.64
C ALA A 136 0.05 -18.03 -7.79
N VAL A 137 1.06 -17.84 -8.67
CA VAL A 137 1.36 -18.75 -9.77
C VAL A 137 1.79 -20.11 -9.24
N ALA A 138 2.70 -20.17 -8.27
CA ALA A 138 3.15 -21.42 -7.66
C ALA A 138 2.00 -22.18 -7.00
N ALA A 139 1.15 -21.49 -6.23
CA ALA A 139 -0.03 -22.06 -5.58
C ALA A 139 -1.05 -22.63 -6.60
N ASN A 140 -1.29 -21.91 -7.71
CA ASN A 140 -2.17 -22.40 -8.75
C ASN A 140 -1.60 -23.63 -9.49
N ARG A 141 -0.28 -23.67 -9.74
CA ARG A 141 0.41 -24.83 -10.30
C ARG A 141 0.28 -26.05 -9.40
N GLU A 142 0.50 -25.88 -8.09
CA GLU A 142 0.33 -26.94 -7.10
C GLU A 142 -1.14 -27.41 -7.04
N ARG A 143 -2.09 -26.47 -7.03
CA ARG A 143 -3.52 -26.79 -7.08
C ARG A 143 -3.87 -27.67 -8.29
N ILE A 144 -3.36 -27.33 -9.47
CA ILE A 144 -3.59 -28.11 -10.70
C ILE A 144 -2.93 -29.49 -10.61
N ALA A 145 -1.64 -29.54 -10.24
CA ALA A 145 -0.88 -30.79 -10.17
C ALA A 145 -1.50 -31.79 -9.19
N ARG A 146 -2.00 -31.32 -8.07
CA ARG A 146 -2.67 -32.15 -7.04
C ARG A 146 -4.16 -32.29 -7.25
N LYS A 147 -4.73 -31.72 -8.31
CA LYS A 147 -6.18 -31.72 -8.61
C LYS A 147 -7.02 -31.21 -7.44
N LEU A 148 -6.53 -30.21 -6.72
CA LEU A 148 -7.25 -29.60 -5.60
C LEU A 148 -8.37 -28.69 -6.10
N PRO A 149 -9.55 -28.71 -5.45
CA PRO A 149 -10.61 -27.74 -5.72
C PRO A 149 -10.20 -26.35 -5.19
N GLY A 150 -10.95 -25.34 -5.57
CA GLY A 150 -10.80 -23.99 -5.04
C GLY A 150 -10.25 -23.00 -6.06
N THR A 151 -10.17 -21.79 -5.62
CA THR A 151 -9.81 -20.60 -6.40
C THR A 151 -8.63 -19.89 -5.77
N ILE A 152 -7.63 -19.56 -6.57
CA ILE A 152 -6.53 -18.64 -6.19
C ILE A 152 -6.85 -17.29 -6.80
N GLN A 153 -6.84 -16.26 -5.96
CA GLN A 153 -6.96 -14.87 -6.39
C GLN A 153 -5.69 -14.09 -6.05
N LEU A 154 -5.32 -13.15 -6.89
CA LEU A 154 -4.34 -12.12 -6.56
C LEU A 154 -4.99 -10.76 -6.75
N PHE A 155 -4.97 -9.96 -5.70
CA PHE A 155 -5.41 -8.58 -5.72
C PHE A 155 -4.22 -7.66 -5.91
N GLY A 156 -4.15 -6.98 -7.04
CA GLY A 156 -3.23 -5.88 -7.26
C GLY A 156 -3.81 -4.63 -6.61
N THR A 157 -3.18 -4.20 -5.51
CA THR A 157 -3.68 -3.14 -4.63
C THR A 157 -2.76 -1.94 -4.71
N PRO A 158 -3.03 -0.96 -5.62
CA PRO A 158 -2.23 0.25 -5.80
C PRO A 158 -2.35 1.20 -4.62
N ALA A 159 -1.51 2.23 -4.61
CA ALA A 159 -1.65 3.41 -3.75
C ALA A 159 -1.71 3.08 -2.24
N GLU A 160 -0.91 2.10 -1.78
CA GLU A 160 -0.84 1.74 -0.36
C GLU A 160 -0.25 2.88 0.45
N GLU A 161 0.80 3.53 -0.05
CA GLU A 161 1.55 4.59 0.63
C GLU A 161 0.73 5.87 0.89
N ILE A 162 -0.40 6.00 0.18
CA ILE A 162 -1.36 7.08 0.39
C ILE A 162 -2.71 6.58 0.92
N LEU A 163 -2.77 5.30 1.33
CA LEU A 163 -3.90 4.65 2.03
C LEU A 163 -5.19 4.52 1.21
N PHE A 164 -5.09 4.47 -0.13
CA PHE A 164 -6.28 4.48 -1.01
C PHE A 164 -6.69 3.09 -1.50
N GLY A 165 -5.86 2.38 -2.23
CA GLY A 165 -6.23 1.23 -3.04
C GLY A 165 -7.15 0.23 -2.39
N LYS A 166 -6.70 -0.41 -1.31
CA LYS A 166 -7.48 -1.44 -0.60
C LYS A 166 -8.81 -0.91 -0.06
N THR A 167 -8.85 0.36 0.37
CA THR A 167 -10.05 0.99 0.94
C THR A 167 -11.18 1.05 -0.09
N PHE A 168 -10.89 1.47 -1.31
CA PHE A 168 -11.88 1.52 -2.39
C PHE A 168 -12.28 0.12 -2.87
N MET A 169 -11.33 -0.80 -2.97
CA MET A 169 -11.62 -2.20 -3.32
C MET A 169 -12.54 -2.85 -2.29
N ILE A 170 -12.35 -2.59 -0.98
CA ILE A 170 -13.22 -3.08 0.09
C ILE A 170 -14.61 -2.44 0.00
N ARG A 171 -14.69 -1.12 -0.15
CA ARG A 171 -15.94 -0.38 -0.30
C ARG A 171 -16.80 -0.98 -1.42
N ASP A 172 -16.19 -1.29 -2.55
CA ASP A 172 -16.89 -1.82 -3.72
C ASP A 172 -17.07 -3.34 -3.67
N GLY A 173 -16.65 -3.98 -2.58
CA GLY A 173 -16.93 -5.38 -2.27
C GLY A 173 -16.06 -6.38 -3.02
N ALA A 174 -14.88 -5.99 -3.49
CA ALA A 174 -13.97 -6.88 -4.22
C ALA A 174 -13.61 -8.15 -3.43
N PHE A 175 -13.55 -8.07 -2.11
CA PHE A 175 -13.19 -9.19 -1.23
C PHE A 175 -14.37 -10.03 -0.71
N LYS A 176 -15.62 -9.70 -1.07
CA LYS A 176 -16.83 -10.36 -0.51
C LYS A 176 -16.90 -11.88 -0.71
N LYS A 177 -16.22 -12.38 -1.73
CA LYS A 177 -16.24 -13.83 -2.08
C LYS A 177 -14.93 -14.52 -1.71
N THR A 178 -14.08 -13.89 -0.90
CA THR A 178 -12.78 -14.43 -0.48
C THR A 178 -12.92 -15.06 0.90
N ASP A 179 -12.49 -16.31 1.04
CA ASP A 179 -12.53 -17.03 2.33
C ASP A 179 -11.31 -16.73 3.20
N LEU A 180 -10.13 -16.51 2.57
CA LEU A 180 -8.88 -16.22 3.26
C LEU A 180 -8.06 -15.22 2.44
N VAL A 181 -7.51 -14.21 3.11
CA VAL A 181 -6.55 -13.27 2.52
C VAL A 181 -5.20 -13.43 3.19
N LEU A 182 -4.17 -13.66 2.39
CA LEU A 182 -2.78 -13.71 2.80
C LEU A 182 -2.06 -12.46 2.29
N ALA A 183 -1.37 -11.78 3.18
CA ALA A 183 -0.52 -10.64 2.87
C ALA A 183 0.84 -10.82 3.52
N TRP A 184 1.87 -10.27 2.91
CA TRP A 184 3.20 -10.18 3.50
C TRP A 184 3.75 -8.78 3.26
N HIS A 185 4.78 -8.42 3.99
CA HIS A 185 5.49 -7.16 3.79
C HIS A 185 6.97 -7.36 4.14
N PRO A 186 7.91 -6.78 3.38
CA PRO A 186 9.32 -6.79 3.77
C PRO A 186 9.52 -6.25 5.19
N ASP A 187 10.27 -6.98 6.00
CA ASP A 187 10.56 -6.63 7.41
C ASP A 187 11.94 -7.20 7.77
N ASP A 188 12.45 -6.87 8.94
CA ASP A 188 13.73 -7.36 9.48
C ASP A 188 13.66 -8.80 10.03
N GLN A 189 12.47 -9.36 10.14
CA GLN A 189 12.22 -10.70 10.68
C GLN A 189 11.11 -11.43 9.94
N ASN A 190 11.27 -12.73 9.76
CA ASN A 190 10.21 -13.63 9.32
C ASN A 190 9.27 -13.94 10.49
N ARG A 191 8.07 -13.40 10.48
CA ARG A 191 7.07 -13.61 11.54
C ARG A 191 5.66 -13.52 11.00
N VAL A 192 4.73 -14.23 11.64
CA VAL A 192 3.30 -13.99 11.49
C VAL A 192 2.88 -12.96 12.54
N THR A 193 2.28 -11.87 12.11
CA THR A 193 1.81 -10.83 13.03
C THR A 193 0.29 -10.73 13.00
N ASN A 194 -0.30 -10.64 14.18
CA ASN A 194 -1.71 -10.28 14.38
C ASN A 194 -1.76 -8.96 15.16
N ARG A 195 -1.15 -7.91 14.60
CA ARG A 195 -1.14 -6.59 15.23
C ARG A 195 -2.30 -5.75 14.69
N THR A 196 -3.04 -5.15 15.61
CA THR A 196 -3.98 -4.08 15.25
C THR A 196 -3.19 -2.88 14.76
N ARG A 197 -3.52 -2.38 13.58
CA ARG A 197 -3.00 -1.11 13.04
C ARG A 197 -3.97 0.02 13.41
N LEU A 198 -3.44 1.24 13.51
CA LEU A 198 -4.27 2.40 13.77
C LEU A 198 -5.07 2.77 12.51
N ALA A 199 -6.34 3.08 12.70
CA ALA A 199 -7.12 3.77 11.69
C ALA A 199 -6.54 5.16 11.44
N VAL A 200 -6.79 5.74 10.27
CA VAL A 200 -6.31 7.06 9.88
C VAL A 200 -7.39 7.83 9.14
N THR A 201 -7.46 9.14 9.45
CA THR A 201 -8.19 10.14 8.66
C THR A 201 -7.20 11.21 8.24
N ALA A 202 -7.14 11.51 6.95
CA ALA A 202 -6.31 12.55 6.37
C ALA A 202 -7.18 13.72 5.92
N VAL A 203 -6.78 14.93 6.27
CA VAL A 203 -7.49 16.16 5.88
C VAL A 203 -6.51 17.19 5.37
N ASN A 204 -6.92 17.92 4.34
CA ASN A 204 -6.27 19.13 3.88
C ASN A 204 -6.98 20.34 4.51
N VAL A 205 -6.21 21.24 5.06
CA VAL A 205 -6.69 22.50 5.64
C VAL A 205 -6.08 23.65 4.88
N GLU A 206 -6.93 24.50 4.33
CA GLU A 206 -6.53 25.67 3.56
C GLU A 206 -7.03 26.94 4.22
N PHE A 207 -6.18 27.97 4.21
CA PHE A 207 -6.57 29.32 4.58
C PHE A 207 -6.37 30.26 3.41
N PHE A 208 -7.33 31.15 3.24
CA PHE A 208 -7.33 32.16 2.19
C PHE A 208 -7.29 33.54 2.83
N GLY A 209 -6.31 34.33 2.43
CA GLY A 209 -6.04 35.67 2.93
C GLY A 209 -6.13 36.74 1.86
N ARG A 210 -5.24 37.72 1.98
CA ARG A 210 -5.07 38.81 1.00
C ARG A 210 -3.61 39.23 1.00
N SER A 211 -2.98 39.21 -0.18
CA SER A 211 -1.62 39.66 -0.36
C SER A 211 -1.45 41.16 -0.11
N ALA A 212 -0.29 41.51 0.42
CA ALA A 212 0.21 42.87 0.49
C ALA A 212 1.72 42.87 0.58
N HIS A 213 2.34 43.99 0.27
CA HIS A 213 3.79 44.15 0.43
C HIS A 213 4.12 44.24 1.92
N ALA A 214 4.90 43.30 2.45
CA ALA A 214 5.11 43.12 3.88
C ALA A 214 5.78 44.30 4.58
N SER A 215 6.62 45.12 3.86
CA SER A 215 7.26 46.29 4.43
C SER A 215 6.59 47.64 4.08
N ALA A 216 5.91 47.71 2.91
CA ALA A 216 5.37 48.99 2.45
C ALA A 216 3.93 49.21 2.95
N ALA A 217 3.09 48.18 2.98
CA ALA A 217 1.69 48.32 3.35
C ALA A 217 1.10 47.01 3.97
N PRO A 218 1.73 46.42 4.99
CA PRO A 218 1.27 45.14 5.58
C PRO A 218 -0.14 45.20 6.12
N TRP A 219 -0.61 46.37 6.59
CA TRP A 219 -1.96 46.58 7.10
C TRP A 219 -3.08 46.41 6.06
N LEU A 220 -2.74 46.38 4.76
CA LEU A 220 -3.69 46.06 3.71
C LEU A 220 -3.81 44.55 3.47
N GLY A 221 -2.91 43.76 4.00
CA GLY A 221 -2.91 42.30 3.88
C GLY A 221 -3.78 41.61 4.91
N ARG A 222 -3.96 40.30 4.69
CA ARG A 222 -4.51 39.34 5.65
C ARG A 222 -3.71 38.05 5.47
N SER A 223 -2.89 37.71 6.45
CA SER A 223 -1.98 36.56 6.35
C SER A 223 -2.74 35.25 6.52
N ALA A 224 -2.77 34.45 5.46
CA ALA A 224 -3.21 33.05 5.52
C ALA A 224 -2.22 32.19 6.33
N PHE A 225 -0.93 32.55 6.28
CA PHE A 225 0.10 31.83 7.04
C PHE A 225 -0.07 32.01 8.56
N ASP A 226 -0.40 33.22 9.04
CA ASP A 226 -0.67 33.43 10.47
C ASP A 226 -1.88 32.62 10.93
N ALA A 227 -2.93 32.51 10.11
CA ALA A 227 -4.09 31.66 10.39
C ALA A 227 -3.70 30.19 10.50
N MET A 228 -2.87 29.70 9.58
CA MET A 228 -2.33 28.33 9.62
C MET A 228 -1.50 28.09 10.88
N MET A 229 -0.62 29.03 11.27
CA MET A 229 0.20 28.93 12.48
C MET A 229 -0.64 28.87 13.75
N LEU A 230 -1.68 29.71 13.85
CA LEU A 230 -2.63 29.69 14.98
C LEU A 230 -3.39 28.37 15.04
N PHE A 231 -3.88 27.87 13.91
CA PHE A 231 -4.54 26.58 13.80
C PHE A 231 -3.61 25.44 14.22
N ASP A 232 -2.39 25.39 13.69
CA ASP A 232 -1.40 24.38 14.03
C ASP A 232 -1.03 24.39 15.52
N HIS A 233 -0.92 25.57 16.10
CA HIS A 233 -0.67 25.71 17.53
C HIS A 233 -1.85 25.17 18.35
N ALA A 234 -3.09 25.49 17.98
CA ALA A 234 -4.29 24.98 18.64
C ALA A 234 -4.37 23.44 18.57
N ILE A 235 -4.09 22.85 17.39
CA ILE A 235 -3.99 21.38 17.23
C ILE A 235 -2.92 20.78 18.14
N SER A 236 -1.80 21.48 18.32
CA SER A 236 -0.72 21.02 19.21
C SER A 236 -1.13 21.02 20.67
N LEU A 237 -1.89 22.02 21.11
CA LEU A 237 -2.46 22.10 22.47
C LEU A 237 -3.52 21.03 22.75
N MET A 238 -4.30 20.64 21.75
CA MET A 238 -5.29 19.57 21.88
C MET A 238 -4.68 18.23 22.27
N ARG A 239 -3.39 17.99 21.99
CA ARG A 239 -2.69 16.73 22.32
C ARG A 239 -2.73 16.39 23.82
N GLU A 240 -2.87 17.37 24.67
CA GLU A 240 -3.01 17.17 26.12
C GLU A 240 -4.35 16.51 26.50
N HIS A 241 -5.37 16.69 25.66
CA HIS A 241 -6.76 16.32 25.93
C HIS A 241 -7.25 15.12 25.12
N ILE A 242 -6.42 14.53 24.25
CA ILE A 242 -6.78 13.36 23.45
C ILE A 242 -6.32 12.06 24.11
N LYS A 243 -6.91 10.93 23.70
CA LYS A 243 -6.55 9.60 24.22
C LYS A 243 -5.07 9.29 23.97
N PRO A 244 -4.39 8.54 24.87
CA PRO A 244 -3.01 8.12 24.68
C PRO A 244 -2.78 7.30 23.38
N THR A 245 -3.83 6.69 22.84
CA THR A 245 -3.81 5.92 21.59
C THR A 245 -3.86 6.79 20.35
N ALA A 246 -4.39 8.01 20.45
CA ALA A 246 -4.50 8.94 19.34
C ALA A 246 -3.14 9.52 18.91
N ARG A 247 -3.00 9.79 17.64
CA ARG A 247 -1.82 10.46 17.04
C ARG A 247 -2.28 11.52 16.05
N MET A 248 -1.55 12.62 16.03
CA MET A 248 -1.75 13.72 15.08
C MET A 248 -0.41 14.08 14.48
N HIS A 249 -0.33 14.02 13.15
CA HIS A 249 0.86 14.41 12.38
C HIS A 249 0.44 15.39 11.31
N ARG A 250 1.37 16.24 10.85
CA ARG A 250 1.08 17.21 9.80
C ARG A 250 2.35 17.68 9.12
N ILE A 251 2.14 18.25 7.96
CA ILE A 251 3.13 19.07 7.25
C ILE A 251 2.43 20.29 6.66
N ILE A 252 3.19 21.38 6.49
CA ILE A 252 2.74 22.52 5.71
C ILE A 252 3.25 22.31 4.28
N ARG A 253 2.31 22.18 3.34
CA ARG A 253 2.60 21.99 1.90
C ARG A 253 2.88 23.30 1.19
N ASP A 254 2.13 24.34 1.57
CA ASP A 254 2.28 25.69 1.06
C ASP A 254 2.23 26.67 2.23
N GLY A 255 3.25 27.52 2.37
CA GLY A 255 3.36 28.55 3.40
C GLY A 255 3.42 29.98 2.84
N GLY A 256 3.14 30.14 1.54
CA GLY A 256 3.26 31.41 0.81
C GLY A 256 4.46 31.46 -0.13
N SER A 257 4.54 32.49 -0.95
CA SER A 257 5.45 32.59 -2.10
C SER A 257 6.83 33.24 -1.78
N ALA A 258 6.87 34.25 -0.88
CA ALA A 258 8.10 34.95 -0.54
C ALA A 258 7.95 35.69 0.80
N PRO A 259 9.05 35.92 1.58
CA PRO A 259 8.97 36.53 2.90
C PRO A 259 8.60 38.01 2.90
N ASN A 260 8.71 38.69 1.77
CA ASN A 260 8.32 40.10 1.59
C ASN A 260 6.87 40.27 1.09
N ILE A 261 6.10 39.19 1.01
CA ILE A 261 4.69 39.19 0.58
C ILE A 261 3.88 38.55 1.69
N ILE A 262 2.82 39.24 2.14
CA ILE A 262 1.82 38.64 3.04
C ILE A 262 1.14 37.50 2.29
N ALA A 263 1.21 36.29 2.84
CA ALA A 263 0.66 35.10 2.19
C ALA A 263 -0.87 35.16 2.09
N ASP A 264 -1.42 35.02 0.91
CA ASP A 264 -2.86 34.99 0.64
C ASP A 264 -3.43 33.57 0.54
N HIS A 265 -2.58 32.56 0.53
CA HIS A 265 -2.95 31.16 0.57
C HIS A 265 -1.95 30.34 1.38
N THR A 266 -2.45 29.33 2.10
CA THR A 266 -1.63 28.29 2.73
C THR A 266 -2.37 26.96 2.71
N LEU A 267 -1.61 25.86 2.63
CA LEU A 267 -2.12 24.49 2.66
C LEU A 267 -1.36 23.65 3.68
N GLY A 268 -2.06 23.05 4.62
CA GLY A 268 -1.55 22.04 5.53
C GLY A 268 -2.21 20.70 5.32
N GLU A 269 -1.45 19.64 5.41
CA GLU A 269 -1.94 18.26 5.39
C GLU A 269 -1.81 17.65 6.78
N TYR A 270 -2.92 17.19 7.35
CA TYR A 270 -3.05 16.68 8.71
C TYR A 270 -3.57 15.24 8.71
N TRP A 271 -2.89 14.36 9.43
CA TRP A 271 -3.29 12.97 9.62
C TRP A 271 -3.60 12.71 11.08
N MET A 272 -4.80 12.23 11.36
CA MET A 272 -5.23 11.76 12.66
C MET A 272 -5.28 10.25 12.66
N ARG A 273 -4.82 9.61 13.73
CA ARG A 273 -4.81 8.16 13.89
C ARG A 273 -5.33 7.77 15.26
N ASP A 274 -6.09 6.68 15.33
CA ASP A 274 -6.49 6.02 16.59
C ASP A 274 -6.81 4.53 16.30
N ILE A 275 -7.23 3.79 17.33
CA ILE A 275 -7.46 2.33 17.27
C ILE A 275 -8.59 1.97 16.30
N THR A 276 -9.65 2.78 16.22
CA THR A 276 -10.82 2.51 15.35
C THR A 276 -11.13 3.69 14.44
N GLY A 277 -11.85 3.41 13.34
CA GLY A 277 -12.37 4.45 12.45
C GLY A 277 -13.27 5.46 13.16
N ASP A 278 -14.14 4.99 14.05
CA ASP A 278 -15.04 5.86 14.82
C ASP A 278 -14.29 6.80 15.77
N SER A 279 -13.10 6.43 16.22
CA SER A 279 -12.32 7.26 17.15
C SER A 279 -11.44 8.31 16.47
N VAL A 280 -11.27 8.26 15.14
CA VAL A 280 -10.53 9.25 14.35
C VAL A 280 -11.44 10.27 13.65
N ASN A 281 -12.74 10.03 13.62
CA ASN A 281 -13.78 10.90 13.11
C ASN A 281 -14.50 11.62 14.25
#